data_c3dc877c42edb9aac41d7daa21fe95ca
#
_entry.id   c3dc877c42edb9aac41d7daa21fe95ca
#
_cell.length_a   1.000
_cell.length_b   1.000
_cell.length_c   1.000
_cell.angle_alpha   90.00
_cell.angle_beta   90.00
_cell.angle_gamma   90.00
#
_symmetry.space_group_name_H-M   'P 1'
#
loop_
_entity.id
_entity.type
_entity.pdbx_description
1 polymer ?
#
loop_
_entity_poly.entity_id
_entity_poly.type
_entity_poly.pdbx_seq_one_letter_code
_entity_poly.pdbx_strand_id
1 'polypeptide(L)'
;MAVNPLSRREVMKFGAFTTVGGVLTPGISLAQAIATDTRGILARDIELSVGDTKIPAYDARPERQGRYPVVVAISGFTGLTEQHKDVVRRFAQAGYYAIAPELFYREGLMFGKAQPELAKISASIGRKQYLGDVRAAADFAKSQAWARPDRLGVTGFCGGGALTLHFSAESPDVTAAVPWYGHVKRTYIDAPGVDAFAVASRIKAPVLGLYGDADQGIPSADVKAFEAELKKTNPSVEFVLYPEAPHAFFSDDRPQVYRKAAAEDAWKRCLAFFDRYLKA
;
A
#
# COMPACT_ATOMS: atom_id res chain seq x y z
N MET A 1 35.90 -8.74 3.04
CA MET A 1 35.69 -8.47 4.48
C MET A 1 34.19 -8.62 4.75
N ALA A 2 33.82 -9.64 5.50
CA ALA A 2 32.42 -9.94 5.79
C ALA A 2 31.88 -8.97 6.84
N VAL A 3 30.81 -8.25 6.52
CA VAL A 3 30.10 -7.38 7.46
C VAL A 3 29.16 -8.25 8.27
N ASN A 4 29.41 -8.33 9.58
CA ASN A 4 28.61 -9.10 10.53
C ASN A 4 27.24 -8.42 10.74
N PRO A 5 26.10 -9.12 10.68
CA PRO A 5 24.80 -8.51 10.94
C PRO A 5 24.63 -8.23 12.44
N LEU A 6 24.23 -6.99 12.76
CA LEU A 6 23.94 -6.54 14.12
C LEU A 6 22.85 -7.42 14.77
N SER A 7 23.08 -7.83 16.01
CA SER A 7 22.15 -8.67 16.77
C SER A 7 20.90 -7.89 17.21
N ARG A 8 19.77 -8.60 17.42
CA ARG A 8 18.48 -8.07 17.90
C ARG A 8 18.56 -7.22 19.19
N ARG A 9 19.66 -7.30 19.94
CA ARG A 9 19.88 -6.52 21.19
C ARG A 9 20.45 -5.12 20.95
N GLU A 10 21.04 -4.83 19.80
CA GLU A 10 21.65 -3.53 19.52
C GLU A 10 20.66 -2.52 18.94
N VAL A 11 19.55 -2.98 18.37
CA VAL A 11 18.48 -2.11 17.83
C VAL A 11 17.65 -1.43 18.95
N MET A 12 17.70 -1.91 20.18
CA MET A 12 16.93 -1.36 21.31
C MET A 12 17.68 -0.31 22.15
N LYS A 13 18.88 0.13 21.78
CA LYS A 13 19.67 1.10 22.58
C LYS A 13 19.71 2.53 22.06
N PHE A 14 18.96 2.88 21.01
CA PHE A 14 18.86 4.26 20.52
C PHE A 14 17.58 4.96 20.99
N GLY A 15 17.38 4.99 22.30
CA GLY A 15 16.27 5.69 22.95
C GLY A 15 16.68 6.34 24.27
N ALA A 16 17.83 7.03 24.31
CA ALA A 16 18.22 7.85 25.46
C ALA A 16 18.19 9.33 25.04
N PHE A 17 17.15 10.04 25.43
CA PHE A 17 17.08 11.50 25.35
C PHE A 17 18.02 12.10 26.39
N THR A 18 19.02 12.86 25.96
CA THR A 18 19.73 13.82 26.79
C THR A 18 18.98 15.15 26.75
N THR A 19 18.47 15.55 27.90
CA THR A 19 17.92 16.89 28.16
C THR A 19 19.05 17.90 28.19
N VAL A 20 19.06 18.85 27.23
CA VAL A 20 19.78 20.11 27.33
C VAL A 20 18.75 21.25 27.29
N GLY A 21 18.90 22.17 28.24
CA GLY A 21 17.94 23.18 28.67
C GLY A 21 17.32 24.08 27.61
N GLY A 22 16.07 24.29 27.83
CA GLY A 22 15.25 25.48 27.75
C GLY A 22 15.30 26.38 26.52
N VAL A 23 14.37 26.18 25.57
CA VAL A 23 13.47 27.20 25.04
C VAL A 23 12.19 26.47 24.59
N LEU A 24 11.08 26.74 25.25
CA LEU A 24 9.75 26.26 24.81
C LEU A 24 9.33 27.06 23.59
N THR A 25 9.49 26.47 22.40
CA THR A 25 8.77 26.90 21.21
C THR A 25 7.37 26.28 21.25
N PRO A 26 6.30 27.05 20.96
CA PRO A 26 4.94 26.51 21.05
C PRO A 26 4.71 25.48 19.93
N GLY A 27 4.47 24.25 20.34
CA GLY A 27 3.58 23.30 19.72
C GLY A 27 3.82 22.86 18.29
N ILE A 28 4.90 22.13 17.99
CA ILE A 28 4.77 21.06 16.98
C ILE A 28 4.24 19.84 17.74
N SER A 29 2.93 19.66 17.74
CA SER A 29 2.33 18.37 18.09
C SER A 29 2.83 17.38 17.06
N LEU A 30 3.78 16.52 17.45
CA LEU A 30 4.11 15.34 16.66
C LEU A 30 2.80 14.56 16.56
N ALA A 31 2.20 14.56 15.38
CA ALA A 31 1.06 13.70 15.11
C ALA A 31 1.54 12.27 15.42
N GLN A 32 0.99 11.71 16.48
CA GLN A 32 1.34 10.36 16.89
C GLN A 32 0.77 9.43 15.82
N ALA A 33 1.65 8.67 15.14
CA ALA A 33 1.22 7.68 14.17
C ALA A 33 0.16 6.77 14.79
N ILE A 34 -0.88 6.46 14.04
CA ILE A 34 -1.94 5.57 14.51
C ILE A 34 -1.32 4.18 14.71
N ALA A 35 -1.38 3.65 15.91
CA ALA A 35 -0.95 2.29 16.23
C ALA A 35 -2.18 1.42 16.51
N THR A 36 -2.52 0.57 15.56
CA THR A 36 -3.65 -0.36 15.69
C THR A 36 -3.30 -1.48 16.66
N ASP A 37 -4.11 -1.62 17.70
CA ASP A 37 -4.00 -2.69 18.70
C ASP A 37 -4.18 -4.07 18.02
N THR A 38 -3.42 -5.06 18.48
CA THR A 38 -3.49 -6.43 17.99
C THR A 38 -4.53 -7.29 18.70
N ARG A 39 -5.29 -6.75 19.66
CA ARG A 39 -6.37 -7.49 20.33
C ARG A 39 -7.44 -7.94 19.34
N GLY A 40 -7.76 -9.23 19.35
CA GLY A 40 -8.77 -9.83 18.48
C GLY A 40 -8.31 -10.06 17.03
N ILE A 41 -7.02 -9.86 16.74
CA ILE A 41 -6.41 -10.21 15.46
C ILE A 41 -5.14 -11.05 15.66
N LEU A 42 -4.82 -11.87 14.69
CA LEU A 42 -3.55 -12.58 14.56
C LEU A 42 -2.74 -11.90 13.47
N ALA A 43 -1.57 -11.39 13.84
CA ALA A 43 -0.68 -10.66 12.95
C ALA A 43 0.74 -11.20 13.07
N ARG A 44 1.45 -11.36 11.94
CA ARG A 44 2.78 -11.99 11.91
C ARG A 44 3.63 -11.56 10.72
N ASP A 45 4.94 -11.56 10.92
CA ASP A 45 5.91 -11.56 9.82
C ASP A 45 5.99 -12.96 9.22
N ILE A 46 6.01 -13.04 7.90
CA ILE A 46 6.08 -14.29 7.11
C ILE A 46 7.07 -14.15 5.96
N GLU A 47 7.38 -15.25 5.31
CA GLU A 47 8.15 -15.28 4.06
C GLU A 47 7.29 -15.85 2.93
N LEU A 48 7.36 -15.24 1.76
CA LEU A 48 6.70 -15.69 0.53
C LEU A 48 7.76 -16.26 -0.42
N SER A 49 7.51 -17.41 -1.00
CA SER A 49 8.34 -17.97 -2.06
C SER A 49 7.96 -17.33 -3.40
N VAL A 50 8.94 -16.69 -4.06
CA VAL A 50 8.79 -16.07 -5.39
C VAL A 50 9.93 -16.58 -6.28
N GLY A 51 9.66 -17.59 -7.10
CA GLY A 51 10.71 -18.34 -7.79
C GLY A 51 11.70 -18.91 -6.79
N ASP A 52 12.99 -18.64 -6.97
CA ASP A 52 14.07 -19.12 -6.10
C ASP A 52 14.34 -18.16 -4.91
N THR A 53 13.57 -17.09 -4.77
CA THR A 53 13.76 -16.09 -3.72
C THR A 53 12.63 -16.17 -2.69
N LYS A 54 12.99 -16.00 -1.42
CA LYS A 54 12.02 -15.75 -0.36
C LYS A 54 11.99 -14.26 -0.04
N ILE A 55 10.82 -13.64 -0.11
CA ILE A 55 10.64 -12.24 0.25
C ILE A 55 9.85 -12.12 1.55
N PRO A 56 10.21 -11.18 2.44
CA PRO A 56 9.43 -10.89 3.63
C PRO A 56 8.04 -10.37 3.27
N ALA A 57 7.08 -10.69 4.12
CA ALA A 57 5.74 -10.10 4.07
C ALA A 57 5.18 -10.01 5.48
N TYR A 58 4.12 -9.26 5.63
CA TYR A 58 3.36 -9.17 6.87
C TYR A 58 1.90 -9.48 6.60
N ASP A 59 1.30 -10.38 7.39
CA ASP A 59 -0.13 -10.69 7.28
C ASP A 59 -0.86 -10.48 8.61
N ALA A 60 -2.17 -10.20 8.53
CA ALA A 60 -3.04 -10.17 9.68
C ALA A 60 -4.46 -10.57 9.31
N ARG A 61 -5.16 -11.21 10.26
CA ARG A 61 -6.57 -11.59 10.15
C ARG A 61 -7.28 -11.50 11.49
N PRO A 62 -8.62 -11.50 11.52
CA PRO A 62 -9.34 -11.68 12.78
C PRO A 62 -8.91 -13.01 13.47
N GLU A 63 -8.80 -12.96 14.80
CA GLU A 63 -8.45 -14.15 15.61
C GLU A 63 -9.58 -15.18 15.64
N ARG A 64 -10.82 -14.72 15.63
CA ARG A 64 -12.00 -15.61 15.63
C ARG A 64 -11.96 -16.56 14.44
N GLN A 65 -12.57 -17.72 14.60
CA GLN A 65 -12.73 -18.67 13.49
C GLN A 65 -13.65 -18.09 12.40
N GLY A 66 -13.30 -18.34 11.14
CA GLY A 66 -14.05 -17.84 9.99
C GLY A 66 -13.23 -17.85 8.70
N ARG A 67 -13.89 -17.53 7.59
CA ARG A 67 -13.24 -17.30 6.30
C ARG A 67 -13.43 -15.84 5.93
N TYR A 68 -12.33 -15.18 5.57
CA TYR A 68 -12.26 -13.74 5.37
C TYR A 68 -11.91 -13.39 3.93
N PRO A 69 -12.52 -12.34 3.36
CA PRO A 69 -12.05 -11.78 2.10
C PRO A 69 -10.58 -11.39 2.20
N VAL A 70 -9.83 -11.60 1.12
CA VAL A 70 -8.40 -11.29 1.06
C VAL A 70 -8.20 -9.86 0.59
N VAL A 71 -7.29 -9.12 1.23
CA VAL A 71 -6.82 -7.81 0.77
C VAL A 71 -5.31 -7.82 0.67
N VAL A 72 -4.78 -7.58 -0.53
CA VAL A 72 -3.34 -7.34 -0.72
C VAL A 72 -3.10 -5.83 -0.64
N ALA A 73 -2.27 -5.40 0.33
CA ALA A 73 -1.88 -4.02 0.54
C ALA A 73 -0.46 -3.77 0.01
N ILE A 74 -0.33 -2.92 -1.01
CA ILE A 74 0.93 -2.69 -1.73
C ILE A 74 1.57 -1.40 -1.22
N SER A 75 2.80 -1.51 -0.67
CA SER A 75 3.57 -0.38 -0.16
C SER A 75 4.04 0.56 -1.27
N GLY A 76 4.38 1.80 -0.89
CA GLY A 76 5.09 2.76 -1.74
C GLY A 76 6.60 2.48 -1.81
N PHE A 77 7.37 3.48 -2.26
CA PHE A 77 8.83 3.34 -2.46
C PHE A 77 9.64 3.16 -1.18
N THR A 78 9.04 3.37 -0.03
CA THR A 78 9.70 3.15 1.27
C THR A 78 9.73 1.68 1.71
N GLY A 79 9.10 0.79 0.93
CA GLY A 79 8.95 -0.61 1.29
C GLY A 79 7.92 -0.86 2.39
N LEU A 80 7.97 -2.03 2.99
CA LEU A 80 7.04 -2.47 4.05
C LEU A 80 7.43 -1.84 5.41
N THR A 81 7.03 -0.59 5.62
CA THR A 81 7.25 0.14 6.88
C THR A 81 6.24 -0.27 7.95
N GLU A 82 6.46 0.18 9.21
CA GLU A 82 5.50 -0.04 10.30
C GLU A 82 4.12 0.56 10.00
N GLN A 83 4.04 1.70 9.30
CA GLN A 83 2.78 2.29 8.86
C GLN A 83 2.02 1.35 7.90
N HIS A 84 2.71 0.67 6.98
CA HIS A 84 2.07 -0.31 6.10
C HIS A 84 1.63 -1.57 6.85
N LYS A 85 2.42 -2.04 7.83
CA LYS A 85 2.01 -3.13 8.72
C LYS A 85 0.78 -2.75 9.54
N ASP A 86 0.69 -1.49 9.97
CA ASP A 86 -0.49 -0.97 10.66
C ASP A 86 -1.73 -0.96 9.78
N VAL A 87 -1.61 -0.59 8.50
CA VAL A 87 -2.72 -0.68 7.53
C VAL A 87 -3.23 -2.12 7.41
N VAL A 88 -2.33 -3.11 7.38
CA VAL A 88 -2.70 -4.54 7.36
C VAL A 88 -3.48 -4.92 8.63
N ARG A 89 -3.07 -4.45 9.81
CA ARG A 89 -3.80 -4.65 11.07
C ARG A 89 -5.17 -3.97 11.05
N ARG A 90 -5.28 -2.74 10.52
CA ARG A 90 -6.57 -2.03 10.36
C ARG A 90 -7.56 -2.84 9.50
N PHE A 91 -7.10 -3.43 8.40
CA PHE A 91 -7.94 -4.32 7.58
C PHE A 91 -8.36 -5.57 8.36
N ALA A 92 -7.45 -6.17 9.14
CA ALA A 92 -7.79 -7.34 9.97
C ALA A 92 -8.86 -7.01 11.02
N GLN A 93 -8.76 -5.86 11.70
CA GLN A 93 -9.80 -5.39 12.62
C GLN A 93 -11.12 -5.12 11.91
N ALA A 94 -11.07 -4.68 10.65
CA ALA A 94 -12.26 -4.49 9.82
C ALA A 94 -12.85 -5.81 9.26
N GLY A 95 -12.25 -6.97 9.59
CA GLY A 95 -12.79 -8.29 9.22
C GLY A 95 -12.27 -8.85 7.89
N TYR A 96 -11.10 -8.43 7.45
CA TYR A 96 -10.40 -8.97 6.28
C TYR A 96 -9.20 -9.82 6.68
N TYR A 97 -8.76 -10.71 5.82
CA TYR A 97 -7.43 -11.25 5.84
C TYR A 97 -6.54 -10.42 4.93
N ALA A 98 -5.65 -9.64 5.51
CA ALA A 98 -4.80 -8.71 4.78
C ALA A 98 -3.34 -9.16 4.76
N ILE A 99 -2.63 -8.88 3.66
CA ILE A 99 -1.23 -9.20 3.46
C ILE A 99 -0.51 -8.08 2.71
N ALA A 100 0.73 -7.79 3.10
CA ALA A 100 1.61 -6.84 2.43
C ALA A 100 2.98 -7.45 2.18
N PRO A 101 3.42 -7.62 0.91
CA PRO A 101 4.77 -8.08 0.58
C PRO A 101 5.80 -6.95 0.65
N GLU A 102 7.07 -7.29 0.99
CA GLU A 102 8.21 -6.39 0.85
C GLU A 102 8.74 -6.44 -0.59
N LEU A 103 8.33 -5.49 -1.41
CA LEU A 103 8.63 -5.46 -2.84
C LEU A 103 10.08 -5.10 -3.17
N PHE A 104 10.81 -4.53 -2.20
CA PHE A 104 12.18 -4.03 -2.39
C PHE A 104 13.22 -4.91 -1.69
N TYR A 105 12.85 -6.11 -1.24
CA TYR A 105 13.76 -6.98 -0.49
C TYR A 105 15.06 -7.27 -1.23
N ARG A 106 15.00 -7.45 -2.55
CA ARG A 106 16.17 -7.75 -3.39
C ARG A 106 17.12 -6.56 -3.52
N GLU A 107 16.62 -5.35 -3.36
CA GLU A 107 17.34 -4.08 -3.43
C GLU A 107 17.86 -3.61 -2.06
N GLY A 108 17.53 -4.36 -1.01
CA GLY A 108 17.92 -4.08 0.36
C GLY A 108 16.99 -3.08 1.07
N LEU A 109 17.42 -2.62 2.24
CA LEU A 109 16.60 -1.75 3.09
C LEU A 109 16.32 -0.40 2.40
N MET A 110 15.04 -0.10 2.22
CA MET A 110 14.58 1.18 1.63
C MET A 110 14.40 2.27 2.69
N PHE A 111 14.03 1.89 3.89
CA PHE A 111 13.80 2.85 4.98
C PHE A 111 15.05 3.66 5.31
N GLY A 112 14.89 4.97 5.45
CA GLY A 112 15.99 5.89 5.74
C GLY A 112 16.78 6.39 4.51
N LYS A 113 16.54 5.86 3.31
CA LYS A 113 17.13 6.36 2.08
C LYS A 113 16.53 7.70 1.66
N ALA A 114 17.35 8.54 1.02
CA ALA A 114 16.90 9.81 0.46
C ALA A 114 15.96 9.60 -0.74
N GLN A 115 14.99 10.51 -0.94
CA GLN A 115 13.99 10.41 -2.03
C GLN A 115 14.60 10.17 -3.42
N PRO A 116 15.70 10.83 -3.85
CA PRO A 116 16.31 10.55 -5.15
C PRO A 116 16.85 9.12 -5.28
N GLU A 117 17.39 8.54 -4.18
CA GLU A 117 17.87 7.17 -4.16
C GLU A 117 16.71 6.17 -4.25
N LEU A 118 15.63 6.39 -3.48
CA LEU A 118 14.40 5.59 -3.55
C LEU A 118 13.82 5.59 -4.96
N ALA A 119 13.74 6.76 -5.60
CA ALA A 119 13.25 6.90 -6.97
C ALA A 119 14.12 6.13 -7.96
N LYS A 120 15.46 6.22 -7.85
CA LYS A 120 16.41 5.50 -8.71
C LYS A 120 16.25 3.98 -8.58
N ILE A 121 16.21 3.46 -7.34
CA ILE A 121 16.01 2.04 -7.07
C ILE A 121 14.66 1.58 -7.64
N SER A 122 13.59 2.32 -7.32
CA SER A 122 12.26 1.96 -7.81
C SER A 122 12.14 1.98 -9.35
N ALA A 123 12.89 2.85 -10.02
CA ALA A 123 12.92 2.92 -11.49
C ALA A 123 13.73 1.77 -12.12
N SER A 124 14.66 1.14 -11.39
CA SER A 124 15.45 0.00 -11.89
C SER A 124 14.72 -1.34 -11.82
N ILE A 125 13.58 -1.41 -11.10
CA ILE A 125 12.80 -2.63 -10.95
C ILE A 125 11.75 -2.72 -12.06
N GLY A 126 11.71 -3.86 -12.74
CA GLY A 126 10.74 -4.12 -13.80
C GLY A 126 9.32 -4.36 -13.27
N ARG A 127 8.34 -4.04 -14.11
CA ARG A 127 6.91 -4.28 -13.79
C ARG A 127 6.62 -5.75 -13.51
N LYS A 128 7.26 -6.66 -14.25
CA LYS A 128 7.09 -8.12 -14.07
C LYS A 128 7.51 -8.58 -12.68
N GLN A 129 8.63 -8.04 -12.15
CA GLN A 129 9.07 -8.37 -10.79
C GLN A 129 8.04 -7.90 -9.78
N TYR A 130 7.61 -6.64 -9.84
CA TYR A 130 6.60 -6.11 -8.93
C TYR A 130 5.29 -6.91 -8.96
N LEU A 131 4.75 -7.15 -10.16
CA LEU A 131 3.48 -7.88 -10.29
C LEU A 131 3.62 -9.35 -9.89
N GLY A 132 4.77 -9.97 -10.12
CA GLY A 132 5.08 -11.32 -9.66
C GLY A 132 5.07 -11.44 -8.13
N ASP A 133 5.67 -10.47 -7.44
CA ASP A 133 5.70 -10.44 -5.98
C ASP A 133 4.29 -10.21 -5.38
N VAL A 134 3.52 -9.28 -5.97
CA VAL A 134 2.11 -9.05 -5.59
C VAL A 134 1.26 -10.29 -5.84
N ARG A 135 1.47 -10.98 -6.97
CA ARG A 135 0.77 -12.23 -7.29
C ARG A 135 1.08 -13.34 -6.30
N ALA A 136 2.35 -13.50 -5.94
CA ALA A 136 2.75 -14.49 -4.94
C ALA A 136 2.09 -14.23 -3.57
N ALA A 137 2.00 -12.95 -3.16
CA ALA A 137 1.28 -12.59 -1.93
C ALA A 137 -0.22 -12.93 -2.02
N ALA A 138 -0.87 -12.63 -3.15
CA ALA A 138 -2.26 -12.95 -3.37
C ALA A 138 -2.52 -14.46 -3.37
N ASP A 139 -1.68 -15.24 -4.06
CA ASP A 139 -1.82 -16.70 -4.15
C ASP A 139 -1.56 -17.36 -2.79
N PHE A 140 -0.53 -16.92 -2.06
CA PHE A 140 -0.30 -17.36 -0.70
C PHE A 140 -1.51 -17.08 0.20
N ALA A 141 -2.05 -15.87 0.17
CA ALA A 141 -3.19 -15.52 1.00
C ALA A 141 -4.43 -16.34 0.63
N LYS A 142 -4.71 -16.52 -0.66
CA LYS A 142 -5.85 -17.32 -1.15
C LYS A 142 -5.74 -18.79 -0.79
N SER A 143 -4.53 -19.33 -0.61
CA SER A 143 -4.30 -20.74 -0.24
C SER A 143 -4.57 -21.02 1.24
N GLN A 144 -4.71 -20.00 2.08
CA GLN A 144 -4.92 -20.20 3.51
C GLN A 144 -6.34 -20.69 3.83
N ALA A 145 -6.48 -21.60 4.79
CA ALA A 145 -7.76 -22.20 5.17
C ALA A 145 -8.81 -21.18 5.63
N TRP A 146 -8.38 -20.02 6.13
CA TRP A 146 -9.23 -18.93 6.58
C TRP A 146 -9.50 -17.86 5.50
N ALA A 147 -9.07 -18.09 4.26
CA ALA A 147 -9.33 -17.16 3.17
C ALA A 147 -10.62 -17.49 2.43
N ARG A 148 -11.28 -16.45 1.90
CA ARG A 148 -12.26 -16.56 0.81
C ARG A 148 -11.52 -16.29 -0.50
N PRO A 149 -11.05 -17.33 -1.21
CA PRO A 149 -10.18 -17.16 -2.38
C PRO A 149 -10.87 -16.52 -3.59
N ASP A 150 -12.19 -16.49 -3.59
CA ASP A 150 -13.08 -15.87 -4.58
C ASP A 150 -13.31 -14.37 -4.31
N ARG A 151 -12.76 -13.81 -3.22
CA ARG A 151 -12.94 -12.42 -2.78
C ARG A 151 -11.57 -11.77 -2.56
N LEU A 152 -10.96 -11.32 -3.65
CA LEU A 152 -9.64 -10.68 -3.66
C LEU A 152 -9.77 -9.18 -3.88
N GLY A 153 -9.48 -8.38 -2.85
CA GLY A 153 -9.26 -6.96 -2.95
C GLY A 153 -7.77 -6.63 -3.11
N VAL A 154 -7.48 -5.59 -3.86
CA VAL A 154 -6.13 -5.04 -3.95
C VAL A 154 -6.15 -3.55 -3.66
N THR A 155 -5.22 -3.08 -2.84
CA THR A 155 -5.05 -1.67 -2.51
C THR A 155 -3.57 -1.34 -2.46
N GLY A 156 -3.21 -0.08 -2.67
CA GLY A 156 -1.81 0.31 -2.62
C GLY A 156 -1.61 1.81 -2.61
N PHE A 157 -0.46 2.24 -2.12
CA PHE A 157 -0.15 3.61 -1.78
C PHE A 157 1.01 4.12 -2.62
N CYS A 158 0.92 5.34 -3.18
CA CYS A 158 2.00 5.93 -3.97
C CYS A 158 2.39 5.02 -5.16
N GLY A 159 3.61 4.53 -5.22
CA GLY A 159 4.04 3.51 -6.19
C GLY A 159 3.18 2.26 -6.16
N GLY A 160 2.75 1.81 -4.97
CA GLY A 160 1.80 0.72 -4.78
C GLY A 160 0.42 1.01 -5.35
N GLY A 161 -0.02 2.27 -5.34
CA GLY A 161 -1.26 2.69 -6.00
C GLY A 161 -1.21 2.52 -7.53
N ALA A 162 -0.08 2.85 -8.14
CA ALA A 162 0.13 2.57 -9.56
C ALA A 162 0.14 1.05 -9.84
N LEU A 163 0.83 0.27 -8.98
CA LEU A 163 0.84 -1.19 -9.10
C LEU A 163 -0.54 -1.81 -8.92
N THR A 164 -1.41 -1.23 -8.08
CA THR A 164 -2.81 -1.67 -7.92
C THR A 164 -3.55 -1.65 -9.25
N LEU A 165 -3.37 -0.60 -10.06
CA LEU A 165 -4.00 -0.49 -11.38
C LEU A 165 -3.42 -1.53 -12.36
N HIS A 166 -2.10 -1.67 -12.42
CA HIS A 166 -1.45 -2.65 -13.29
C HIS A 166 -1.78 -4.09 -12.90
N PHE A 167 -1.79 -4.40 -11.61
CA PHE A 167 -2.15 -5.72 -11.12
C PHE A 167 -3.59 -6.08 -11.44
N SER A 168 -4.52 -5.13 -11.27
CA SER A 168 -5.95 -5.33 -11.61
C SER A 168 -6.18 -5.54 -13.11
N ALA A 169 -5.32 -4.98 -13.97
CA ALA A 169 -5.38 -5.19 -15.41
C ALA A 169 -4.90 -6.58 -15.85
N GLU A 170 -4.04 -7.23 -15.05
CA GLU A 170 -3.44 -8.54 -15.38
C GLU A 170 -4.01 -9.69 -14.53
N SER A 171 -4.85 -9.38 -13.55
CA SER A 171 -5.38 -10.34 -12.58
C SER A 171 -6.91 -10.33 -12.62
N PRO A 172 -7.53 -11.16 -13.44
CA PRO A 172 -9.00 -11.20 -13.61
C PRO A 172 -9.74 -11.69 -12.36
N ASP A 173 -9.04 -12.26 -11.39
CA ASP A 173 -9.55 -12.69 -10.10
C ASP A 173 -9.63 -11.55 -9.06
N VAL A 174 -9.17 -10.35 -9.38
CA VAL A 174 -9.36 -9.17 -8.53
C VAL A 174 -10.85 -8.79 -8.53
N THR A 175 -11.44 -8.74 -7.35
CA THR A 175 -12.86 -8.44 -7.14
C THR A 175 -13.10 -6.95 -6.90
N ALA A 176 -12.12 -6.21 -6.34
CA ALA A 176 -12.19 -4.77 -6.13
C ALA A 176 -10.79 -4.18 -5.98
N ALA A 177 -10.58 -2.94 -6.45
CA ALA A 177 -9.28 -2.26 -6.41
C ALA A 177 -9.41 -0.84 -5.83
N VAL A 178 -8.49 -0.48 -4.92
CA VAL A 178 -8.45 0.85 -4.31
C VAL A 178 -7.03 1.43 -4.40
N PRO A 179 -6.67 2.13 -5.50
CA PRO A 179 -5.42 2.87 -5.59
C PRO A 179 -5.48 4.19 -4.80
N TRP A 180 -4.46 4.45 -3.96
CA TRP A 180 -4.27 5.69 -3.22
C TRP A 180 -3.13 6.47 -3.84
N TYR A 181 -3.41 7.69 -4.30
CA TYR A 181 -2.43 8.60 -4.92
C TYR A 181 -1.38 7.86 -5.78
N GLY A 182 -1.88 6.92 -6.62
CA GLY A 182 -1.06 6.17 -7.55
C GLY A 182 -0.78 6.95 -8.82
N HIS A 183 0.49 6.99 -9.25
CA HIS A 183 0.87 7.66 -10.49
C HIS A 183 0.27 6.99 -11.72
N VAL A 184 -0.71 7.62 -12.35
CA VAL A 184 -1.44 7.08 -13.52
C VAL A 184 -0.62 7.05 -14.81
N LYS A 185 0.46 7.86 -14.88
CA LYS A 185 1.40 7.90 -16.01
C LYS A 185 2.75 7.21 -15.72
N ARG A 186 2.83 6.43 -14.64
CA ARG A 186 4.05 5.70 -14.33
C ARG A 186 4.28 4.57 -15.34
N THR A 187 5.47 4.51 -15.88
CA THR A 187 5.98 3.40 -16.70
C THR A 187 7.08 2.62 -15.97
N TYR A 188 7.51 1.50 -16.52
CA TYR A 188 8.50 0.62 -15.92
C TYR A 188 9.59 0.29 -16.94
N ILE A 189 10.80 -0.04 -16.46
CA ILE A 189 11.97 -0.27 -17.30
C ILE A 189 11.77 -1.41 -18.31
N ASP A 190 11.03 -2.45 -17.93
CA ASP A 190 10.71 -3.62 -18.76
C ASP A 190 9.40 -3.46 -19.57
N ALA A 191 8.72 -2.31 -19.43
CA ALA A 191 7.48 -2.00 -20.10
C ALA A 191 7.40 -0.49 -20.45
N PRO A 192 8.35 0.05 -21.25
CA PRO A 192 8.35 1.46 -21.61
C PRO A 192 7.07 1.82 -22.38
N GLY A 193 6.46 2.96 -22.03
CA GLY A 193 5.19 3.40 -22.62
C GLY A 193 3.94 2.68 -22.13
N VAL A 194 4.06 1.69 -21.23
CA VAL A 194 2.90 1.02 -20.63
C VAL A 194 2.62 1.64 -19.27
N ASP A 195 1.78 2.64 -19.26
CA ASP A 195 1.23 3.29 -18.05
C ASP A 195 -0.18 2.78 -17.73
N ALA A 196 -0.88 3.40 -16.77
CA ALA A 196 -2.23 3.00 -16.40
C ALA A 196 -3.25 3.21 -17.54
N PHE A 197 -3.07 4.23 -18.39
CA PHE A 197 -3.93 4.45 -19.55
C PHE A 197 -3.81 3.30 -20.57
N ALA A 198 -2.60 2.82 -20.83
CA ALA A 198 -2.36 1.71 -21.76
C ALA A 198 -3.00 0.40 -21.31
N VAL A 199 -3.30 0.25 -20.01
CA VAL A 199 -3.92 -0.96 -19.44
C VAL A 199 -5.36 -0.77 -19.00
N ALA A 200 -5.91 0.45 -19.09
CA ALA A 200 -7.23 0.82 -18.57
C ALA A 200 -8.35 -0.12 -19.03
N SER A 201 -8.42 -0.45 -20.31
CA SER A 201 -9.46 -1.32 -20.88
C SER A 201 -9.46 -2.75 -20.34
N ARG A 202 -8.36 -3.19 -19.71
CA ARG A 202 -8.23 -4.52 -19.11
C ARG A 202 -8.66 -4.55 -17.64
N ILE A 203 -8.80 -3.39 -16.99
CA ILE A 203 -9.25 -3.31 -15.59
C ILE A 203 -10.77 -3.53 -15.55
N LYS A 204 -11.19 -4.73 -15.15
CA LYS A 204 -12.62 -5.11 -15.09
C LYS A 204 -13.19 -5.03 -13.66
N ALA A 205 -12.34 -5.14 -12.66
CA ALA A 205 -12.74 -4.97 -11.26
C ALA A 205 -13.27 -3.55 -11.01
N PRO A 206 -14.27 -3.35 -10.15
CA PRO A 206 -14.63 -2.05 -9.61
C PRO A 206 -13.41 -1.32 -9.05
N VAL A 207 -13.30 0.01 -9.27
CA VAL A 207 -12.17 0.83 -8.83
C VAL A 207 -12.66 2.05 -8.05
N LEU A 208 -12.11 2.23 -6.84
CA LEU A 208 -12.21 3.47 -6.06
C LEU A 208 -10.84 4.15 -5.99
N GLY A 209 -10.62 5.22 -6.73
CA GLY A 209 -9.39 6.01 -6.68
C GLY A 209 -9.46 7.09 -5.60
N LEU A 210 -8.43 7.18 -4.74
CA LEU A 210 -8.36 8.14 -3.64
C LEU A 210 -7.13 9.04 -3.82
N TYR A 211 -7.33 10.29 -4.19
CA TYR A 211 -6.29 11.22 -4.61
C TYR A 211 -6.37 12.57 -3.90
N GLY A 212 -5.25 13.25 -3.76
CA GLY A 212 -5.21 14.64 -3.28
C GLY A 212 -5.18 15.62 -4.45
N ASP A 213 -5.89 16.75 -4.36
CA ASP A 213 -5.88 17.76 -5.42
C ASP A 213 -4.68 18.71 -5.35
N ALA A 214 -3.98 18.78 -4.20
CA ALA A 214 -2.72 19.49 -4.03
C ALA A 214 -1.47 18.61 -4.26
N ASP A 215 -1.63 17.42 -4.85
CA ASP A 215 -0.52 16.53 -5.20
C ASP A 215 0.26 17.10 -6.40
N GLN A 216 1.47 17.60 -6.15
CA GLN A 216 2.33 18.17 -7.19
C GLN A 216 2.93 17.14 -8.14
N GLY A 217 2.99 15.87 -7.73
CA GLY A 217 3.52 14.77 -8.54
C GLY A 217 2.45 14.10 -9.40
N ILE A 218 1.17 14.26 -9.07
CA ILE A 218 0.03 13.66 -9.77
C ILE A 218 -1.04 14.72 -10.03
N PRO A 219 -0.95 15.46 -11.14
CA PRO A 219 -1.91 16.50 -11.46
C PRO A 219 -3.36 16.02 -11.47
N SER A 220 -4.27 16.75 -10.84
CA SER A 220 -5.71 16.41 -10.80
C SER A 220 -6.31 16.28 -12.20
N ALA A 221 -5.78 16.97 -13.20
CA ALA A 221 -6.20 16.82 -14.59
C ALA A 221 -5.91 15.41 -15.13
N ASP A 222 -4.74 14.85 -14.79
CA ASP A 222 -4.36 13.50 -15.20
C ASP A 222 -5.23 12.44 -14.50
N VAL A 223 -5.55 12.65 -13.24
CA VAL A 223 -6.45 11.77 -12.47
C VAL A 223 -7.86 11.75 -13.07
N LYS A 224 -8.42 12.93 -13.39
CA LYS A 224 -9.74 13.05 -14.03
C LYS A 224 -9.75 12.44 -15.44
N ALA A 225 -8.68 12.65 -16.21
CA ALA A 225 -8.55 12.05 -17.54
C ALA A 225 -8.50 10.54 -17.46
N PHE A 226 -7.77 9.99 -16.48
CA PHE A 226 -7.68 8.54 -16.29
C PHE A 226 -9.01 7.93 -15.80
N GLU A 227 -9.72 8.60 -14.89
CA GLU A 227 -11.08 8.20 -14.49
C GLU A 227 -12.01 8.12 -15.71
N ALA A 228 -11.99 9.14 -16.56
CA ALA A 228 -12.79 9.17 -17.78
C ALA A 228 -12.40 8.04 -18.76
N GLU A 229 -11.10 7.71 -18.86
CA GLU A 229 -10.64 6.60 -19.68
C GLU A 229 -11.14 5.25 -19.16
N LEU A 230 -11.02 5.00 -17.86
CA LEU A 230 -11.54 3.78 -17.23
C LEU A 230 -13.04 3.62 -17.41
N LYS A 231 -13.80 4.71 -17.28
CA LYS A 231 -15.27 4.70 -17.42
C LYS A 231 -15.75 4.31 -18.82
N LYS A 232 -14.91 4.38 -19.84
CA LYS A 232 -15.27 3.91 -21.20
C LYS A 232 -15.55 2.39 -21.24
N THR A 233 -14.89 1.62 -20.37
CA THR A 233 -14.97 0.13 -20.39
C THR A 233 -15.37 -0.48 -19.05
N ASN A 234 -15.44 0.34 -17.99
CA ASN A 234 -15.77 -0.10 -16.64
C ASN A 234 -16.71 0.93 -15.97
N PRO A 235 -18.02 0.64 -15.85
CA PRO A 235 -18.97 1.57 -15.24
C PRO A 235 -18.84 1.68 -13.71
N SER A 236 -18.12 0.75 -13.06
CA SER A 236 -17.96 0.70 -11.62
C SER A 236 -16.66 1.40 -11.16
N VAL A 237 -16.50 2.65 -11.59
CA VAL A 237 -15.31 3.48 -11.30
C VAL A 237 -15.75 4.77 -10.62
N GLU A 238 -15.13 5.07 -9.49
CA GLU A 238 -15.29 6.32 -8.75
C GLU A 238 -13.92 6.82 -8.30
N PHE A 239 -13.62 8.11 -8.56
CA PHE A 239 -12.42 8.75 -8.05
C PHE A 239 -12.79 9.92 -7.15
N VAL A 240 -12.14 10.00 -6.00
CA VAL A 240 -12.33 11.08 -5.03
C VAL A 240 -11.05 11.92 -4.98
N LEU A 241 -11.21 13.22 -5.22
CA LEU A 241 -10.14 14.21 -5.07
C LEU A 241 -10.37 14.99 -3.78
N TYR A 242 -9.42 14.87 -2.84
CA TYR A 242 -9.46 15.55 -1.54
C TYR A 242 -8.85 16.95 -1.66
N PRO A 243 -9.62 18.02 -1.37
CA PRO A 243 -9.14 19.37 -1.38
C PRO A 243 -7.91 19.56 -0.48
N GLU A 244 -6.92 20.34 -0.97
CA GLU A 244 -5.69 20.68 -0.23
C GLU A 244 -4.87 19.49 0.29
N ALA A 245 -5.23 18.25 -0.08
CA ALA A 245 -4.48 17.07 0.29
C ALA A 245 -3.28 16.89 -0.65
N PRO A 246 -2.04 16.84 -0.12
CA PRO A 246 -0.84 16.58 -0.91
C PRO A 246 -0.65 15.09 -1.18
N HIS A 247 0.42 14.74 -1.93
CA HIS A 247 0.85 13.36 -2.07
C HIS A 247 1.03 12.70 -0.69
N ALA A 248 0.59 11.45 -0.57
CA ALA A 248 0.69 10.65 0.65
C ALA A 248 -0.08 11.22 1.86
N PHE A 249 -1.21 11.90 1.64
CA PHE A 249 -2.04 12.50 2.68
C PHE A 249 -2.56 11.49 3.74
N PHE A 250 -2.50 10.20 3.46
CA PHE A 250 -2.89 9.12 4.38
C PHE A 250 -1.76 8.66 5.31
N SER A 251 -0.50 9.06 5.06
CA SER A 251 0.67 8.62 5.84
C SER A 251 0.74 9.35 7.18
N ASP A 252 0.14 8.77 8.22
CA ASP A 252 0.04 9.33 9.58
C ASP A 252 1.38 9.35 10.33
N ASP A 253 2.37 8.59 9.86
CA ASP A 253 3.78 8.63 10.28
C ASP A 253 4.56 9.84 9.72
N ARG A 254 3.93 10.63 8.81
CA ARG A 254 4.54 11.80 8.17
C ARG A 254 3.69 13.07 8.36
N PRO A 255 3.82 13.78 9.49
CA PRO A 255 2.95 14.92 9.86
C PRO A 255 2.88 16.03 8.81
N GLN A 256 3.96 16.23 8.04
CA GLN A 256 4.04 17.28 7.02
C GLN A 256 3.07 17.06 5.85
N VAL A 257 2.74 15.82 5.54
CA VAL A 257 1.81 15.46 4.44
C VAL A 257 0.48 14.91 4.91
N TYR A 258 0.40 14.41 6.14
CA TYR A 258 -0.83 13.85 6.69
C TYR A 258 -1.95 14.87 6.75
N ARG A 259 -3.12 14.51 6.26
CA ARG A 259 -4.34 15.31 6.34
C ARG A 259 -5.44 14.48 7.00
N LYS A 260 -5.58 14.64 8.32
CA LYS A 260 -6.44 13.79 9.16
C LYS A 260 -7.84 13.62 8.60
N ALA A 261 -8.55 14.70 8.31
CA ALA A 261 -9.94 14.65 7.83
C ALA A 261 -10.06 13.90 6.49
N ALA A 262 -9.14 14.17 5.53
CA ALA A 262 -9.09 13.48 4.25
C ALA A 262 -8.75 11.99 4.43
N ALA A 263 -7.79 11.67 5.31
CA ALA A 263 -7.35 10.30 5.58
C ALA A 263 -8.47 9.45 6.22
N GLU A 264 -9.19 10.01 7.19
CA GLU A 264 -10.31 9.33 7.87
C GLU A 264 -11.48 9.08 6.91
N ASP A 265 -11.88 10.08 6.09
CA ASP A 265 -12.93 9.90 5.08
C ASP A 265 -12.50 8.89 4.00
N ALA A 266 -11.29 9.01 3.49
CA ALA A 266 -10.76 8.08 2.50
C ALA A 266 -10.71 6.64 3.02
N TRP A 267 -10.29 6.42 4.26
CA TRP A 267 -10.31 5.11 4.88
C TRP A 267 -11.72 4.54 5.02
N LYS A 268 -12.66 5.36 5.48
CA LYS A 268 -14.08 4.99 5.58
C LYS A 268 -14.65 4.59 4.21
N ARG A 269 -14.35 5.36 3.15
CA ARG A 269 -14.77 5.01 1.78
C ARG A 269 -14.13 3.72 1.29
N CYS A 270 -12.84 3.52 1.53
CA CYS A 270 -12.13 2.30 1.19
C CYS A 270 -12.79 1.07 1.82
N LEU A 271 -13.07 1.12 3.13
CA LEU A 271 -13.76 0.01 3.81
C LEU A 271 -15.17 -0.22 3.27
N ALA A 272 -15.98 0.83 3.11
CA ALA A 272 -17.33 0.71 2.57
C ALA A 272 -17.33 0.13 1.13
N PHE A 273 -16.33 0.51 0.32
CA PHE A 273 -16.16 -0.02 -1.02
C PHE A 273 -15.78 -1.51 -1.00
N PHE A 274 -14.82 -1.90 -0.18
CA PHE A 274 -14.47 -3.31 -0.03
C PHE A 274 -15.58 -4.13 0.61
N ASP A 275 -16.33 -3.60 1.58
CA ASP A 275 -17.48 -4.28 2.16
C ASP A 275 -18.53 -4.61 1.07
N ARG A 276 -18.81 -3.65 0.20
CA ARG A 276 -19.76 -3.82 -0.91
C ARG A 276 -19.38 -4.93 -1.88
N TYR A 277 -18.10 -5.07 -2.21
CA TYR A 277 -17.67 -5.99 -3.27
C TYR A 277 -17.05 -7.29 -2.75
N LEU A 278 -16.49 -7.29 -1.54
CA LEU A 278 -15.79 -8.45 -0.99
C LEU A 278 -16.59 -9.21 0.06
N LYS A 279 -17.52 -8.55 0.79
CA LYS A 279 -18.33 -9.20 1.83
C LYS A 279 -19.74 -9.57 1.37
N ALA A 280 -20.14 -9.06 0.24
CA ALA A 280 -21.43 -9.41 -0.38
C ALA A 280 -21.51 -10.89 -0.78
#